data_17e43a6e57305fe20bb8fe9a7d09686b
#
_entry.id   17e43a6e57305fe20bb8fe9a7d09686b
#
_cell.length_a   1.000
_cell.length_b   1.000
_cell.length_c   1.000
_cell.angle_alpha   90.00
_cell.angle_beta   90.00
_cell.angle_gamma   90.00
#
_symmetry.space_group_name_H-M   'P 1'
#
loop_
_entity.id
_entity.type
_entity.pdbx_description
1 polymer ?
#
loop_
_entity_poly.entity_id
_entity_poly.type
_entity_poly.pdbx_seq_one_letter_code
_entity_poly.pdbx_strand_id
1 'polypeptide(L)'
;MHYLLFYDVVEGYTERRKPFRAAHLAYANEAVARGELVLGGALADPVDAAVLLFRAPSRQVVERFVERDPYVLNGLVKSWRVREWTTVIGPEAAVRV
;
A
#
# COMPACT_ATOMS: atom_id res chain seq x y z
N MET A 1 7.59 -4.33 -12.81
CA MET A 1 8.07 -3.05 -12.24
C MET A 1 7.59 -2.96 -10.81
N HIS A 2 8.36 -2.36 -9.97
CA HIS A 2 7.97 -2.12 -8.58
C HIS A 2 7.49 -0.70 -8.38
N TYR A 3 6.46 -0.56 -7.54
CA TYR A 3 5.91 0.74 -7.15
C TYR A 3 5.75 0.78 -5.65
N LEU A 4 6.07 1.92 -5.07
CA LEU A 4 5.77 2.18 -3.66
C LEU A 4 4.54 3.07 -3.58
N LEU A 5 3.60 2.66 -2.76
CA LEU A 5 2.45 3.45 -2.37
C LEU A 5 2.68 3.94 -0.96
N PHE A 6 2.62 5.25 -0.78
CA PHE A 6 2.77 5.88 0.53
C PHE A 6 1.42 6.44 0.97
N TYR A 7 0.99 6.08 2.16
CA TYR A 7 -0.18 6.64 2.81
C TYR A 7 0.26 7.52 3.98
N ASP A 8 -0.16 8.79 3.97
CA ASP A 8 -0.12 9.62 5.16
C ASP A 8 -1.46 9.44 5.86
N VAL A 9 -1.44 8.97 7.10
CA VAL A 9 -2.65 8.60 7.80
C VAL A 9 -3.07 9.66 8.80
N VAL A 10 -4.37 9.67 9.12
CA VAL A 10 -4.95 10.66 10.01
C VAL A 10 -4.49 10.45 11.45
N GLU A 11 -4.58 11.50 12.26
CA GLU A 11 -4.37 11.40 13.69
C GLU A 11 -5.39 10.43 14.30
N GLY A 12 -4.94 9.61 15.25
CA GLY A 12 -5.79 8.59 15.85
C GLY A 12 -6.02 7.37 14.96
N TYR A 13 -5.22 7.20 13.93
CA TYR A 13 -5.34 6.15 12.94
C TYR A 13 -5.47 4.74 13.55
N THR A 14 -4.65 4.40 14.54
CA THR A 14 -4.65 3.06 15.14
C THR A 14 -5.97 2.72 15.82
N GLU A 15 -6.66 3.72 16.37
CA GLU A 15 -7.99 3.53 16.95
C GLU A 15 -9.08 3.60 15.88
N ARG A 16 -8.99 4.59 15.00
CA ARG A 16 -10.02 4.85 13.98
C ARG A 16 -10.11 3.75 12.94
N ARG A 17 -9.02 3.03 12.67
CA ARG A 17 -9.00 1.95 11.68
C ARG A 17 -9.71 0.67 12.16
N LYS A 18 -9.90 0.49 13.47
CA LYS A 18 -10.41 -0.76 14.04
C LYS A 18 -11.66 -1.28 13.36
N PRO A 19 -12.72 -0.49 13.13
CA PRO A 19 -13.93 -0.99 12.47
C PRO A 19 -13.72 -1.35 11.00
N PHE A 20 -12.67 -0.87 10.36
CA PHE A 20 -12.41 -1.08 8.93
C PHE A 20 -11.24 -2.02 8.65
N ARG A 21 -10.56 -2.48 9.70
CA ARG A 21 -9.32 -3.24 9.54
C ARG A 21 -9.55 -4.58 8.83
N ALA A 22 -10.58 -5.32 9.21
CA ALA A 22 -10.86 -6.62 8.60
C ALA A 22 -11.16 -6.46 7.10
N ALA A 23 -11.96 -5.47 6.72
CA ALA A 23 -12.28 -5.20 5.32
C ALA A 23 -11.04 -4.78 4.53
N HIS A 24 -10.21 -3.90 5.11
CA HIS A 24 -8.96 -3.47 4.48
C HIS A 24 -8.00 -4.63 4.25
N LEU A 25 -7.80 -5.48 5.25
CA LEU A 25 -6.89 -6.63 5.14
C LEU A 25 -7.40 -7.63 4.11
N ALA A 26 -8.71 -7.90 4.08
CA ALA A 26 -9.30 -8.78 3.07
C ALA A 26 -9.09 -8.23 1.66
N TYR A 27 -9.32 -6.94 1.47
CA TYR A 27 -9.11 -6.27 0.20
C TYR A 27 -7.64 -6.32 -0.24
N ALA A 28 -6.72 -6.03 0.68
CA ALA A 28 -5.29 -6.08 0.41
C ALA A 28 -4.84 -7.51 0.06
N ASN A 29 -5.37 -8.52 0.76
CA ASN A 29 -5.02 -9.91 0.47
C ASN A 29 -5.54 -10.39 -0.88
N GLU A 30 -6.60 -9.81 -1.41
CA GLU A 30 -7.02 -10.06 -2.80
C GLU A 30 -5.95 -9.58 -3.79
N ALA A 31 -5.36 -8.42 -3.53
CA ALA A 31 -4.27 -7.90 -4.35
C ALA A 31 -3.00 -8.77 -4.25
N VAL A 32 -2.73 -9.33 -3.07
CA VAL A 32 -1.66 -10.31 -2.88
C VAL A 32 -1.93 -11.55 -3.72
N ALA A 33 -3.15 -12.07 -3.69
CA ALA A 33 -3.53 -13.26 -4.44
C ALA A 33 -3.42 -13.05 -5.95
N ARG A 34 -3.63 -11.82 -6.43
CA ARG A 34 -3.42 -11.49 -7.85
C ARG A 34 -1.94 -11.31 -8.22
N GLY A 35 -1.04 -11.36 -7.26
CA GLY A 35 0.39 -11.13 -7.49
C GLY A 35 0.78 -9.67 -7.64
N GLU A 36 -0.10 -8.75 -7.26
CA GLU A 36 0.12 -7.30 -7.39
C GLU A 36 0.75 -6.69 -6.14
N LEU A 37 0.18 -6.97 -4.97
CA LEU A 37 0.72 -6.47 -3.70
C LEU A 37 1.74 -7.48 -3.15
N VAL A 38 2.96 -7.04 -2.96
CA VAL A 38 4.06 -7.88 -2.47
C VAL A 38 4.14 -7.82 -0.95
N LEU A 39 4.09 -6.62 -0.40
CA LEU A 39 4.31 -6.39 1.02
C LEU A 39 3.69 -5.05 1.40
N GLY A 40 3.09 -4.98 2.58
CA GLY A 40 2.53 -3.73 3.07
C GLY A 40 2.47 -3.69 4.57
N GLY A 41 2.51 -2.50 5.12
CA GLY A 41 2.42 -2.29 6.56
C GLY A 41 2.57 -0.84 6.95
N ALA A 42 2.28 -0.55 8.20
CA ALA A 42 2.43 0.78 8.75
C ALA A 42 3.83 0.97 9.32
N LEU A 43 4.32 2.20 9.27
CA LEU A 43 5.57 2.55 9.95
C LEU A 43 5.34 2.51 11.45
N ALA A 44 6.37 2.08 12.16
CA ALA A 44 6.32 1.99 13.61
C ALA A 44 6.97 3.22 14.24
N ASP A 45 6.47 3.58 15.39
CA ASP A 45 7.08 4.53 16.32
C ASP A 45 7.52 5.86 15.68
N PRO A 46 6.61 6.72 15.23
CA PRO A 46 5.15 6.62 15.36
C PRO A 46 4.48 5.91 14.18
N VAL A 47 3.22 5.51 14.39
CA VAL A 47 2.37 4.93 13.34
C VAL A 47 1.62 6.08 12.65
N ASP A 48 2.32 6.79 11.78
CA ASP A 48 1.80 7.99 11.11
C ASP A 48 1.74 7.86 9.59
N ALA A 49 2.23 6.76 9.06
CA ALA A 49 2.24 6.49 7.62
C ALA A 49 2.22 4.99 7.37
N ALA A 50 1.85 4.60 6.17
CA ALA A 50 1.95 3.22 5.72
C ALA A 50 2.65 3.17 4.37
N VAL A 51 3.31 2.06 4.09
CA VAL A 51 4.03 1.83 2.84
C VAL A 51 3.61 0.47 2.29
N LEU A 52 3.25 0.44 1.01
CA LEU A 52 2.86 -0.77 0.32
C LEU A 52 3.72 -0.93 -0.93
N LEU A 53 4.27 -2.13 -1.11
CA LEU A 53 5.09 -2.47 -2.28
C LEU A 53 4.25 -3.27 -3.26
N PHE A 54 4.17 -2.78 -4.49
CA PHE A 54 3.46 -3.44 -5.58
C PHE A 54 4.42 -3.89 -6.67
N ARG A 55 4.08 -5.00 -7.29
CA ARG A 55 4.66 -5.43 -8.56
C ARG A 55 3.56 -5.33 -9.60
N ALA A 56 3.73 -4.49 -10.61
CA ALA A 56 2.68 -4.22 -11.58
C ALA A 56 3.28 -3.73 -12.90
N PRO A 57 2.54 -3.88 -14.02
CA PRO A 57 3.00 -3.37 -15.31
C PRO A 57 2.90 -1.85 -15.42
N SER A 58 2.08 -1.20 -14.59
CA SER A 58 1.92 0.25 -14.61
C SER A 58 1.45 0.77 -13.26
N ARG A 59 1.65 2.06 -13.04
CA ARG A 59 1.19 2.72 -11.80
C ARG A 59 -0.34 2.73 -11.68
N GLN A 60 -1.07 2.58 -12.77
CA GLN A 60 -2.53 2.55 -12.76
C GLN A 60 -3.09 1.41 -11.90
N VAL A 61 -2.39 0.28 -11.84
CA VAL A 61 -2.79 -0.83 -10.97
C VAL A 61 -2.82 -0.39 -9.51
N VAL A 62 -1.80 0.36 -9.10
CA VAL A 62 -1.68 0.88 -7.73
C VAL A 62 -2.75 1.95 -7.47
N GLU A 63 -2.97 2.85 -8.42
CA GLU A 63 -3.99 3.90 -8.31
C GLU A 63 -5.39 3.32 -8.16
N ARG A 64 -5.70 2.25 -8.89
CA ARG A 64 -6.99 1.55 -8.75
C ARG A 64 -7.14 0.90 -7.39
N PHE A 65 -6.05 0.36 -6.84
CA PHE A 65 -6.06 -0.19 -5.48
C PHE A 65 -6.48 0.89 -4.48
N VAL A 66 -5.84 2.07 -4.57
CA VAL A 66 -6.12 3.19 -3.67
C VAL A 66 -7.59 3.59 -3.71
N GLU A 67 -8.17 3.67 -4.91
CA GLU A 67 -9.54 4.14 -5.11
C GLU A 67 -10.58 3.29 -4.39
N ARG A 68 -10.28 2.03 -4.09
CA ARG A 68 -11.23 1.08 -3.50
C ARG A 68 -10.80 0.56 -2.13
N ASP A 69 -9.66 1.03 -1.63
CA ASP A 69 -9.20 0.62 -0.31
C ASP A 69 -10.18 1.13 0.76
N PRO A 70 -10.75 0.23 1.58
CA PRO A 70 -11.65 0.65 2.66
C PRO A 70 -11.07 1.72 3.57
N TYR A 71 -9.76 1.75 3.80
CA TYR A 71 -9.14 2.80 4.60
C TYR A 71 -9.24 4.16 3.91
N VAL A 72 -9.05 4.21 2.60
CA VAL A 72 -9.19 5.45 1.82
C VAL A 72 -10.64 5.90 1.80
N LEU A 73 -11.55 4.96 1.52
CA LEU A 73 -12.99 5.26 1.43
C LEU A 73 -13.58 5.76 2.74
N ASN A 74 -12.97 5.40 3.87
CA ASN A 74 -13.46 5.77 5.19
C ASN A 74 -12.63 6.88 5.86
N GLY A 75 -11.86 7.61 5.08
CA GLY A 75 -11.19 8.83 5.53
C GLY A 75 -10.00 8.63 6.45
N LEU A 76 -9.39 7.45 6.44
CA LEU A 76 -8.23 7.17 7.29
C LEU A 76 -6.91 7.60 6.66
N VAL A 77 -6.91 7.85 5.35
CA VAL A 77 -5.74 8.28 4.60
C VAL A 77 -5.96 9.74 4.18
N LYS A 78 -5.15 10.64 4.70
CA LYS A 78 -5.31 12.07 4.38
C LYS A 78 -4.62 12.47 3.08
N SER A 79 -3.61 11.73 2.66
CA SER A 79 -2.96 11.91 1.36
C SER A 79 -2.21 10.65 0.98
N TRP A 80 -1.95 10.49 -0.31
CA TRP A 80 -1.20 9.35 -0.79
C TRP A 80 -0.40 9.74 -2.03
N ARG A 81 0.67 8.97 -2.30
CA ARG A 81 1.43 9.11 -3.53
C ARG A 81 1.98 7.76 -3.96
N VAL A 82 2.17 7.61 -5.26
CA VAL A 82 2.76 6.42 -5.88
C VAL A 82 4.08 6.82 -6.52
N ARG A 83 5.12 6.05 -6.24
CA ARG A 83 6.43 6.23 -6.86
C ARG A 83 6.90 4.93 -7.48
N GLU A 84 7.40 4.98 -8.70
CA GLU A 84 8.11 3.83 -9.25
C GLU A 84 9.43 3.65 -8.48
N TRP A 85 9.74 2.41 -8.15
CA TRP A 85 10.96 2.06 -7.44
C TRP A 85 11.78 1.14 -8.33
N THR A 86 12.92 1.62 -8.83
CA THR A 86 13.82 0.82 -9.66
C THR A 86 14.66 -0.06 -8.73
N THR A 87 14.17 -1.27 -8.50
CA THR A 87 14.83 -2.23 -7.61
C THR A 87 15.93 -2.95 -8.38
N VAL A 88 17.12 -3.00 -7.81
CA VAL A 88 18.32 -3.58 -8.48
C VAL A 88 19.02 -4.64 -7.65
N ILE A 89 18.68 -4.77 -6.38
CA ILE A 89 19.30 -5.72 -5.45
C ILE A 89 18.22 -6.60 -4.85
N GLY A 90 18.49 -7.88 -4.79
CA GLY A 90 17.60 -8.89 -4.24
C GLY A 90 17.00 -9.78 -5.32
N PRO A 91 16.47 -10.95 -4.91
CA PRO A 91 15.97 -11.95 -5.88
C PRO A 91 14.76 -11.45 -6.67
N GLU A 92 14.00 -10.49 -6.13
CA GLU A 92 12.82 -9.96 -6.79
C GLU A 92 13.06 -8.62 -7.48
N ALA A 93 14.31 -8.17 -7.59
CA ALA A 93 14.63 -6.91 -8.24
C ALA A 93 14.12 -6.89 -9.68
N ALA A 94 13.56 -5.73 -10.07
CA ALA A 94 13.00 -5.55 -11.41
C ALA A 94 14.09 -5.46 -12.49
N VAL A 95 15.25 -4.92 -12.13
CA VAL A 95 16.41 -4.77 -13.02
C VAL A 95 17.58 -5.50 -12.41
N ARG A 96 18.23 -6.36 -13.20
CA ARG A 96 19.43 -7.06 -12.76
C ARG A 96 20.66 -6.35 -13.29
N VAL A 97 21.53 -6.02 -12.37
CA VAL A 97 22.81 -5.37 -12.70
C VAL A 97 23.98 -6.29 -12.41
#